data_55fd85f76f75423aa9e4781815fd16ff
#
_entry.id   55fd85f76f75423aa9e4781815fd16ff
#
_cell.length_a   1.000
_cell.length_b   1.000
_cell.length_c   1.000
_cell.angle_alpha   90.00
_cell.angle_beta   90.00
_cell.angle_gamma   90.00
#
_symmetry.space_group_name_H-M   'P 1'
#
loop_
_entity.id
_entity.type
_entity.pdbx_description
1 polymer ?
#
loop_
_entity_poly.entity_id
_entity_poly.type
_entity_poly.pdbx_seq_one_letter_code
_entity_poly.pdbx_strand_id
1 'polypeptide(L)'
;SYKDVGGYASTQFFHSLWVMTAIVSGIFTLLAVIAITPKDRPEFFGTGKPVKVGLKDYWDTLKNNRAIQMLVLSASTDKLGNTARTSAVQVALFACIAGSTLLQGNVTALTTVPVCVLTFLCISTLATKFGQRKGMIIGSVGALIGNGALIALWLLGDPTTMTSNPETGALNWGYFLILYIVLTVLTGGFQNLAGNIVIPMTADCADYEVYRSGKYVPGLMGTLFSFVDKLVSSFAPMIAGVMFTACGFADHNPVMGDPVTMKLRIGTALCAYGVIMIGLVCNLIAMHFYPLTKEKMAEIQDEVVKIKMKAMAENA
;
A
#
# COMPACT_ATOMS: atom_id res chain seq x y z
N SER A 1 -14.70 7.14 -30.65
CA SER A 1 -13.43 6.51 -30.30
C SER A 1 -12.43 7.61 -29.97
N TYR A 2 -11.68 7.51 -28.89
CA TYR A 2 -10.64 8.50 -28.53
C TYR A 2 -9.38 8.38 -29.41
N LYS A 3 -9.30 7.39 -30.31
CA LYS A 3 -8.15 7.17 -31.20
C LYS A 3 -7.87 8.39 -32.10
N ASP A 4 -8.94 9.07 -32.56
CA ASP A 4 -8.85 10.20 -33.50
C ASP A 4 -8.42 11.53 -32.82
N VAL A 5 -8.41 11.58 -31.48
CA VAL A 5 -8.11 12.77 -30.69
C VAL A 5 -6.93 12.59 -29.73
N GLY A 6 -6.00 11.69 -30.05
CA GLY A 6 -4.80 11.46 -29.23
C GLY A 6 -4.92 10.31 -28.21
N GLY A 7 -5.95 9.47 -28.34
CA GLY A 7 -6.13 8.28 -27.50
C GLY A 7 -6.35 8.58 -26.02
N TYR A 8 -5.87 7.71 -25.16
CA TYR A 8 -6.00 7.82 -23.71
C TYR A 8 -5.16 8.95 -23.07
N ALA A 9 -4.29 9.60 -23.83
CA ALA A 9 -3.54 10.78 -23.37
C ALA A 9 -4.24 12.10 -23.71
N SER A 10 -5.40 12.07 -24.38
CA SER A 10 -6.13 13.26 -24.79
C SER A 10 -6.85 13.96 -23.64
N THR A 11 -6.93 15.27 -23.71
CA THR A 11 -7.69 16.10 -22.75
C THR A 11 -9.16 15.70 -22.70
N GLN A 12 -9.74 15.29 -23.82
CA GLN A 12 -11.13 14.84 -23.89
C GLN A 12 -11.36 13.54 -23.13
N PHE A 13 -10.40 12.59 -23.18
CA PHE A 13 -10.47 11.36 -22.40
C PHE A 13 -10.45 11.66 -20.90
N PHE A 14 -9.50 12.49 -20.45
CA PHE A 14 -9.41 12.86 -19.04
C PHE A 14 -10.64 13.61 -18.54
N HIS A 15 -11.20 14.51 -19.35
CA HIS A 15 -12.44 15.21 -18.99
C HIS A 15 -13.60 14.23 -18.81
N SER A 16 -13.81 13.31 -19.75
CA SER A 16 -14.87 12.29 -19.64
C SER A 16 -14.65 11.35 -18.46
N LEU A 17 -13.41 10.91 -18.24
CA LEU A 17 -13.03 10.06 -17.12
C LEU A 17 -13.29 10.77 -15.78
N TRP A 18 -12.94 12.06 -15.69
CA TRP A 18 -13.14 12.84 -14.49
C TRP A 18 -14.64 12.99 -14.14
N VAL A 19 -15.46 13.34 -15.11
CA VAL A 19 -16.91 13.48 -14.93
C VAL A 19 -17.52 12.14 -14.50
N MET A 20 -17.19 11.04 -15.17
CA MET A 20 -17.67 9.71 -14.81
C MET A 20 -17.25 9.33 -13.39
N THR A 21 -15.98 9.54 -13.05
CA THR A 21 -15.45 9.22 -11.71
C THR A 21 -16.13 10.08 -10.65
N ALA A 22 -16.37 11.36 -10.90
CA ALA A 22 -17.06 12.25 -9.96
C ALA A 22 -18.51 11.80 -9.70
N ILE A 23 -19.25 11.41 -10.74
CA ILE A 23 -20.63 10.89 -10.61
C ILE A 23 -20.64 9.59 -9.79
N VAL A 24 -19.81 8.61 -10.16
CA VAL A 24 -19.74 7.31 -9.49
C VAL A 24 -19.31 7.48 -8.03
N SER A 25 -18.28 8.26 -7.77
CA SER A 25 -17.81 8.58 -6.41
C SER A 25 -18.88 9.29 -5.60
N GLY A 26 -19.61 10.25 -6.20
CA GLY A 26 -20.72 10.94 -5.55
C GLY A 26 -21.83 10.00 -5.12
N ILE A 27 -22.23 9.08 -6.01
CA ILE A 27 -23.25 8.05 -5.69
C ILE A 27 -22.80 7.17 -4.52
N PHE A 28 -21.57 6.63 -4.56
CA PHE A 28 -21.07 5.79 -3.46
C PHE A 28 -20.89 6.56 -2.16
N THR A 29 -20.50 7.83 -2.22
CA THR A 29 -20.43 8.70 -1.03
C THR A 29 -21.81 8.90 -0.41
N LEU A 30 -22.83 9.19 -1.23
CA LEU A 30 -24.21 9.31 -0.74
C LEU A 30 -24.72 8.01 -0.12
N LEU A 31 -24.46 6.86 -0.75
CA LEU A 31 -24.83 5.56 -0.19
C LEU A 31 -24.12 5.30 1.14
N ALA A 32 -22.83 5.65 1.27
CA ALA A 32 -22.09 5.53 2.51
C ALA A 32 -22.68 6.43 3.61
N VAL A 33 -23.00 7.68 3.30
CA VAL A 33 -23.65 8.60 4.26
C VAL A 33 -24.98 8.04 4.73
N ILE A 34 -25.84 7.59 3.81
CA ILE A 34 -27.15 6.98 4.15
C ILE A 34 -26.96 5.75 5.06
N ALA A 35 -25.98 4.89 4.77
CA ALA A 35 -25.71 3.69 5.53
C ALA A 35 -25.15 3.97 6.94
N ILE A 36 -24.37 5.05 7.09
CA ILE A 36 -23.73 5.41 8.37
C ILE A 36 -24.69 6.21 9.27
N THR A 37 -25.53 7.08 8.69
CA THR A 37 -26.44 7.99 9.45
C THR A 37 -27.23 7.30 10.58
N PRO A 38 -27.80 6.09 10.42
CA PRO A 38 -28.53 5.42 11.51
C PRO A 38 -27.63 5.02 12.69
N LYS A 39 -26.32 4.86 12.46
CA LYS A 39 -25.32 4.48 13.47
C LYS A 39 -24.52 5.68 13.98
N ASP A 40 -24.66 6.85 13.36
CA ASP A 40 -24.02 8.09 13.78
C ASP A 40 -24.85 8.75 14.90
N ARG A 41 -24.92 8.10 16.05
CA ARG A 41 -25.65 8.54 17.23
C ARG A 41 -24.74 8.52 18.45
N PRO A 42 -24.93 9.47 19.39
CA PRO A 42 -24.12 9.54 20.63
C PRO A 42 -24.07 8.22 21.40
N GLU A 43 -25.13 7.41 21.35
CA GLU A 43 -25.23 6.10 22.00
C GLU A 43 -24.13 5.12 21.53
N PHE A 44 -23.63 5.28 20.29
CA PHE A 44 -22.60 4.43 19.70
C PHE A 44 -21.19 5.02 19.78
N PHE A 45 -21.04 6.28 20.24
CA PHE A 45 -19.74 6.97 20.31
C PHE A 45 -18.97 6.65 21.58
N GLY A 46 -19.04 5.50 22.11
CA GLY A 46 -18.22 5.14 23.28
C GLY A 46 -18.31 6.15 24.42
N THR A 47 -17.69 5.84 25.50
CA THR A 47 -17.91 6.37 26.82
C THR A 47 -17.17 7.66 27.13
N GLY A 48 -17.15 8.68 26.35
CA GLY A 48 -16.37 9.80 26.79
C GLY A 48 -16.81 11.17 26.31
N LYS A 49 -16.72 12.14 27.20
CA LYS A 49 -16.65 13.55 26.80
C LYS A 49 -15.55 13.71 25.73
N PRO A 50 -15.78 14.49 24.67
CA PRO A 50 -14.77 14.70 23.64
C PRO A 50 -13.46 15.15 24.29
N VAL A 51 -12.41 14.37 24.12
CA VAL A 51 -11.06 14.75 24.63
C VAL A 51 -10.51 15.80 23.67
N LYS A 52 -10.23 17.00 24.17
CA LYS A 52 -9.51 18.01 23.39
C LYS A 52 -8.08 17.53 23.17
N VAL A 53 -7.77 17.25 21.91
CA VAL A 53 -6.44 16.75 21.49
C VAL A 53 -5.63 17.92 20.93
N GLY A 54 -4.48 18.21 21.54
CA GLY A 54 -3.53 19.22 21.06
C GLY A 54 -2.31 18.57 20.38
N LEU A 55 -1.49 19.36 19.73
CA LEU A 55 -0.25 18.88 19.08
C LEU A 55 0.70 18.17 20.08
N LYS A 56 0.69 18.56 21.35
CA LYS A 56 1.47 17.91 22.39
C LYS A 56 1.03 16.45 22.62
N ASP A 57 -0.27 16.17 22.55
CA ASP A 57 -0.79 14.81 22.73
C ASP A 57 -0.33 13.88 21.59
N TYR A 58 -0.22 14.39 20.36
CA TYR A 58 0.36 13.65 19.23
C TYR A 58 1.81 13.25 19.50
N TRP A 59 2.61 14.21 19.97
CA TRP A 59 4.02 13.97 20.27
C TRP A 59 4.20 13.00 21.45
N ASP A 60 3.44 13.21 22.52
CA ASP A 60 3.49 12.35 23.72
C ASP A 60 3.06 10.92 23.40
N THR A 61 2.02 10.75 22.57
CA THR A 61 1.59 9.44 22.11
C THR A 61 2.64 8.78 21.23
N LEU A 62 3.17 9.49 20.24
CA LEU A 62 4.22 8.96 19.38
C LEU A 62 5.47 8.55 20.19
N LYS A 63 5.87 9.34 21.17
CA LYS A 63 7.06 9.08 22.00
C LYS A 63 6.88 7.89 22.93
N ASN A 64 5.68 7.70 23.49
CA ASN A 64 5.44 6.76 24.57
C ASN A 64 4.71 5.48 24.15
N ASN A 65 4.06 5.47 23.00
CA ASN A 65 3.37 4.29 22.47
C ASN A 65 4.25 3.56 21.45
N ARG A 66 4.94 2.51 21.91
CA ARG A 66 5.85 1.72 21.08
C ARG A 66 5.13 1.00 19.94
N ALA A 67 3.86 0.63 20.13
CA ALA A 67 3.09 -0.04 19.09
C ALA A 67 2.90 0.87 17.89
N ILE A 68 2.48 2.14 18.11
CA ILE A 68 2.29 3.08 17.01
C ILE A 68 3.62 3.47 16.35
N GLN A 69 4.72 3.58 17.11
CA GLN A 69 6.06 3.85 16.56
C GLN A 69 6.44 2.77 15.53
N MET A 70 6.31 1.51 15.91
CA MET A 70 6.68 0.39 15.04
C MET A 70 5.73 0.26 13.85
N LEU A 71 4.45 0.50 14.06
CA LEU A 71 3.45 0.46 12.99
C LEU A 71 3.67 1.59 11.96
N VAL A 72 3.92 2.80 12.42
CA VAL A 72 4.21 3.95 11.54
C VAL A 72 5.48 3.72 10.74
N LEU A 73 6.57 3.24 11.37
CA LEU A 73 7.81 2.90 10.68
C LEU A 73 7.57 1.86 9.58
N SER A 74 6.88 0.78 9.93
CA SER A 74 6.56 -0.32 9.02
C SER A 74 5.77 0.15 7.79
N ALA A 75 4.63 0.78 8.02
CA ALA A 75 3.71 1.12 6.96
C ALA A 75 4.20 2.28 6.09
N SER A 76 4.89 3.27 6.66
CA SER A 76 5.42 4.41 5.90
C SER A 76 6.53 3.98 4.94
N THR A 77 7.40 3.05 5.35
CA THR A 77 8.46 2.54 4.48
C THR A 77 7.92 1.63 3.37
N ASP A 78 6.90 0.82 3.65
CA ASP A 78 6.20 0.05 2.63
C ASP A 78 5.49 0.96 1.61
N LYS A 79 4.81 1.99 2.10
CA LYS A 79 4.14 2.97 1.24
C LYS A 79 5.11 3.73 0.34
N LEU A 80 6.27 4.14 0.87
CA LEU A 80 7.34 4.78 0.10
C LEU A 80 7.75 3.93 -1.10
N GLY A 81 8.03 2.64 -0.86
CA GLY A 81 8.42 1.70 -1.90
C GLY A 81 7.34 1.51 -2.97
N ASN A 82 6.08 1.33 -2.54
CA ASN A 82 4.95 1.20 -3.45
C ASN A 82 4.73 2.46 -4.30
N THR A 83 4.83 3.64 -3.70
CA THR A 83 4.66 4.91 -4.42
C THR A 83 5.82 5.14 -5.41
N ALA A 84 7.05 4.81 -5.03
CA ALA A 84 8.20 4.88 -5.95
C ALA A 84 8.01 3.98 -7.17
N ARG A 85 7.51 2.75 -6.97
CA ARG A 85 7.22 1.81 -8.07
C ARG A 85 6.14 2.31 -9.02
N THR A 86 5.04 2.91 -8.52
CA THR A 86 3.87 3.30 -9.33
C THR A 86 4.03 4.61 -10.11
N SER A 87 5.15 5.32 -9.93
CA SER A 87 5.47 6.55 -10.64
C SER A 87 6.07 6.29 -12.03
N ALA A 88 6.93 7.16 -12.50
CA ALA A 88 7.67 7.06 -13.76
C ALA A 88 8.42 5.71 -13.96
N VAL A 89 8.70 4.99 -12.87
CA VAL A 89 9.38 3.69 -12.89
C VAL A 89 8.60 2.62 -13.63
N GLN A 90 7.27 2.58 -13.50
CA GLN A 90 6.44 1.63 -14.28
C GLN A 90 6.46 1.96 -15.78
N VAL A 91 6.44 3.25 -16.12
CA VAL A 91 6.57 3.68 -17.51
C VAL A 91 7.93 3.24 -18.06
N ALA A 92 9.01 3.44 -17.32
CA ALA A 92 10.34 2.99 -17.75
C ALA A 92 10.43 1.48 -17.93
N LEU A 93 9.80 0.67 -17.04
CA LEU A 93 9.79 -0.78 -17.17
C LEU A 93 9.08 -1.24 -18.45
N PHE A 94 7.86 -0.77 -18.67
CA PHE A 94 7.01 -1.29 -19.75
C PHE A 94 7.20 -0.55 -21.07
N ALA A 95 7.22 0.78 -21.08
CA ALA A 95 7.32 1.54 -22.32
C ALA A 95 8.76 1.58 -22.83
N CYS A 96 9.75 1.84 -21.97
CA CYS A 96 11.14 1.95 -22.40
C CYS A 96 11.81 0.56 -22.51
N ILE A 97 11.83 -0.23 -21.43
CA ILE A 97 12.60 -1.49 -21.38
C ILE A 97 11.89 -2.63 -22.13
N ALA A 98 10.59 -2.83 -21.90
CA ALA A 98 9.84 -3.86 -22.62
C ALA A 98 9.31 -3.41 -24.00
N GLY A 99 9.39 -2.11 -24.30
CA GLY A 99 9.10 -1.56 -25.64
C GLY A 99 7.62 -1.47 -25.98
N SER A 100 6.70 -1.48 -25.00
CA SER A 100 5.26 -1.36 -25.27
C SER A 100 4.51 -0.60 -24.20
N THR A 101 3.83 0.47 -24.60
CA THR A 101 2.97 1.28 -23.71
C THR A 101 1.69 0.58 -23.28
N LEU A 102 1.21 -0.39 -24.08
CA LEU A 102 -0.02 -1.13 -23.79
C LEU A 102 0.17 -2.26 -22.77
N LEU A 103 1.40 -2.77 -22.64
CA LEU A 103 1.70 -3.90 -21.74
C LEU A 103 1.35 -3.61 -20.29
N GLN A 104 1.63 -2.42 -19.80
CA GLN A 104 1.34 -2.05 -18.41
C GLN A 104 -0.15 -2.20 -18.10
N GLY A 105 -1.02 -1.66 -18.94
CA GLY A 105 -2.47 -1.72 -18.75
C GLY A 105 -3.00 -3.15 -18.83
N ASN A 106 -2.58 -3.90 -19.83
CA ASN A 106 -3.02 -5.28 -20.07
C ASN A 106 -2.57 -6.22 -18.94
N VAL A 107 -1.33 -6.13 -18.52
CA VAL A 107 -0.80 -6.93 -17.40
C VAL A 107 -1.49 -6.56 -16.08
N THR A 108 -1.70 -5.26 -15.83
CA THR A 108 -2.43 -4.80 -14.64
C THR A 108 -3.85 -5.33 -14.63
N ALA A 109 -4.58 -5.23 -15.75
CA ALA A 109 -5.94 -5.75 -15.86
C ALA A 109 -6.00 -7.26 -15.58
N LEU A 110 -5.04 -8.02 -16.09
CA LEU A 110 -4.97 -9.47 -15.92
C LEU A 110 -4.59 -9.88 -14.49
N THR A 111 -3.71 -9.15 -13.84
CA THR A 111 -3.19 -9.51 -12.50
C THR A 111 -4.04 -8.99 -11.35
N THR A 112 -4.82 -7.94 -11.54
CA THR A 112 -5.61 -7.29 -10.46
C THR A 112 -6.54 -8.27 -9.76
N VAL A 113 -7.37 -8.99 -10.50
CA VAL A 113 -8.34 -9.92 -9.91
C VAL A 113 -7.65 -11.08 -9.17
N PRO A 114 -6.69 -11.80 -9.78
CA PRO A 114 -5.95 -12.85 -9.07
C PRO A 114 -5.23 -12.35 -7.80
N VAL A 115 -4.63 -11.16 -7.84
CA VAL A 115 -4.00 -10.54 -6.66
C VAL A 115 -5.03 -10.28 -5.57
N CYS A 116 -6.20 -9.71 -5.90
CA CYS A 116 -7.27 -9.48 -4.93
C CYS A 116 -7.77 -10.77 -4.28
N VAL A 117 -8.00 -11.82 -5.09
CA VAL A 117 -8.42 -13.14 -4.59
C VAL A 117 -7.37 -13.74 -3.66
N LEU A 118 -6.10 -13.73 -4.07
CA LEU A 118 -5.01 -14.25 -3.25
C LEU A 118 -4.85 -13.44 -1.96
N THR A 119 -4.95 -12.11 -2.02
CA THR A 119 -4.93 -11.24 -0.84
C THR A 119 -6.04 -11.61 0.14
N PHE A 120 -7.26 -11.77 -0.35
CA PHE A 120 -8.41 -12.17 0.48
C PHE A 120 -8.18 -13.53 1.14
N LEU A 121 -7.71 -14.51 0.39
CA LEU A 121 -7.37 -15.85 0.91
C LEU A 121 -6.25 -15.78 1.97
N CYS A 122 -5.22 -14.98 1.73
CA CYS A 122 -4.13 -14.80 2.70
C CYS A 122 -4.61 -14.11 3.98
N ILE A 123 -5.42 -13.06 3.89
CA ILE A 123 -5.97 -12.36 5.06
C ILE A 123 -6.89 -13.30 5.85
N SER A 124 -7.84 -13.95 5.18
CA SER A 124 -8.84 -14.81 5.83
C SER A 124 -8.24 -16.06 6.49
N THR A 125 -7.11 -16.55 5.99
CA THR A 125 -6.47 -17.76 6.53
C THR A 125 -5.30 -17.42 7.47
N LEU A 126 -4.35 -16.60 7.03
CA LEU A 126 -3.10 -16.36 7.75
C LEU A 126 -3.28 -15.34 8.89
N ALA A 127 -3.90 -14.20 8.61
CA ALA A 127 -4.07 -13.16 9.62
C ALA A 127 -5.04 -13.58 10.73
N THR A 128 -6.14 -14.26 10.38
CA THR A 128 -7.11 -14.75 11.37
C THR A 128 -6.54 -15.88 12.23
N LYS A 129 -5.79 -16.81 11.63
CA LYS A 129 -5.21 -17.95 12.34
C LYS A 129 -4.05 -17.56 13.24
N PHE A 130 -3.08 -16.81 12.70
CA PHE A 130 -1.82 -16.51 13.38
C PHE A 130 -1.80 -15.16 14.10
N GLY A 131 -2.80 -14.30 13.88
CA GLY A 131 -2.87 -12.92 14.36
C GLY A 131 -2.13 -11.93 13.46
N GLN A 132 -2.40 -10.64 13.67
CA GLN A 132 -1.99 -9.57 12.79
C GLN A 132 -0.46 -9.44 12.67
N ARG A 133 0.27 -9.46 13.80
CA ARG A 133 1.73 -9.36 13.82
C ARG A 133 2.40 -10.48 13.00
N LYS A 134 2.01 -11.74 13.22
CA LYS A 134 2.55 -12.88 12.47
C LYS A 134 2.12 -12.85 11.00
N GLY A 135 0.86 -12.46 10.73
CA GLY A 135 0.37 -12.29 9.36
C GLY A 135 1.19 -11.27 8.58
N MET A 136 1.53 -10.14 9.20
CA MET A 136 2.38 -9.10 8.60
C MET A 136 3.81 -9.62 8.33
N ILE A 137 4.39 -10.38 9.25
CA ILE A 137 5.72 -11.00 9.05
C ILE A 137 5.69 -11.97 7.87
N ILE A 138 4.69 -12.86 7.81
CA ILE A 138 4.55 -13.85 6.71
C ILE A 138 4.38 -13.11 5.37
N GLY A 139 3.52 -12.08 5.33
CA GLY A 139 3.32 -11.25 4.14
C GLY A 139 4.61 -10.59 3.68
N SER A 140 5.35 -9.99 4.62
CA SER A 140 6.61 -9.29 4.32
C SER A 140 7.70 -10.24 3.82
N VAL A 141 7.84 -11.43 4.41
CA VAL A 141 8.82 -12.42 3.95
C VAL A 141 8.46 -12.95 2.57
N GLY A 142 7.18 -13.29 2.34
CA GLY A 142 6.72 -13.74 1.02
C GLY A 142 6.90 -12.68 -0.06
N ALA A 143 6.56 -11.42 0.25
CA ALA A 143 6.76 -10.29 -0.66
C ALA A 143 8.27 -10.01 -0.90
N LEU A 144 9.13 -10.15 0.10
CA LEU A 144 10.57 -9.96 -0.04
C LEU A 144 11.18 -10.97 -1.02
N ILE A 145 10.85 -12.25 -0.87
CA ILE A 145 11.28 -13.32 -1.79
C ILE A 145 10.75 -13.04 -3.19
N GLY A 146 9.46 -12.68 -3.31
CA GLY A 146 8.83 -12.41 -4.60
C GLY A 146 9.43 -11.20 -5.33
N ASN A 147 9.70 -10.09 -4.63
CA ASN A 147 10.36 -8.92 -5.22
C ASN A 147 11.82 -9.24 -5.64
N GLY A 148 12.54 -10.06 -4.87
CA GLY A 148 13.86 -10.56 -5.24
C GLY A 148 13.81 -11.39 -6.53
N ALA A 149 12.83 -12.29 -6.65
CA ALA A 149 12.62 -13.09 -7.86
C ALA A 149 12.23 -12.21 -9.06
N LEU A 150 11.43 -11.16 -8.87
CA LEU A 150 11.11 -10.18 -9.92
C LEU A 150 12.35 -9.40 -10.38
N ILE A 151 13.22 -8.96 -9.47
CA ILE A 151 14.51 -8.35 -9.84
C ILE A 151 15.33 -9.32 -10.69
N ALA A 152 15.49 -10.56 -10.24
CA ALA A 152 16.22 -11.58 -10.99
C ALA A 152 15.62 -11.82 -12.37
N LEU A 153 14.29 -11.91 -12.49
CA LEU A 153 13.62 -12.06 -13.78
C LEU A 153 13.90 -10.88 -14.73
N TRP A 154 13.82 -9.64 -14.22
CA TRP A 154 14.07 -8.44 -15.03
C TRP A 154 15.54 -8.28 -15.42
N LEU A 155 16.49 -8.77 -14.64
CA LEU A 155 17.92 -8.66 -14.92
C LEU A 155 18.45 -9.82 -15.79
N LEU A 156 17.98 -11.04 -15.54
CA LEU A 156 18.49 -12.25 -16.19
C LEU A 156 17.67 -12.68 -17.41
N GLY A 157 16.38 -12.36 -17.44
CA GLY A 157 15.49 -12.67 -18.55
C GLY A 157 15.53 -11.63 -19.65
N ASP A 158 14.74 -11.81 -20.68
CA ASP A 158 14.57 -10.86 -21.77
C ASP A 158 13.18 -10.21 -21.76
N PRO A 159 13.02 -9.01 -21.19
CA PRO A 159 11.73 -8.33 -21.13
C PRO A 159 11.17 -7.90 -22.50
N THR A 160 12.01 -7.81 -23.55
CA THR A 160 11.55 -7.44 -24.90
C THR A 160 10.68 -8.52 -25.53
N THR A 161 10.72 -9.76 -24.98
CA THR A 161 9.83 -10.85 -25.39
C THR A 161 8.38 -10.67 -24.93
N MET A 162 8.13 -9.74 -23.98
CA MET A 162 6.78 -9.32 -23.65
C MET A 162 6.24 -8.38 -24.72
N THR A 163 5.40 -8.91 -25.60
CA THR A 163 4.76 -8.12 -26.65
C THR A 163 3.24 -8.20 -26.55
N SER A 164 2.57 -7.18 -27.04
CA SER A 164 1.12 -7.16 -27.24
C SER A 164 0.82 -6.80 -28.69
N ASN A 165 -0.23 -7.38 -29.26
CA ASN A 165 -0.69 -7.01 -30.58
C ASN A 165 -1.20 -5.56 -30.54
N PRO A 166 -0.66 -4.64 -31.37
CA PRO A 166 -1.05 -3.23 -31.34
C PRO A 166 -2.51 -2.98 -31.73
N GLU A 167 -3.11 -3.87 -32.53
CA GLU A 167 -4.49 -3.72 -33.02
C GLU A 167 -5.52 -4.29 -32.05
N THR A 168 -5.25 -5.48 -31.52
CA THR A 168 -6.20 -6.22 -30.67
C THR A 168 -5.91 -6.05 -29.18
N GLY A 169 -4.72 -5.58 -28.79
CA GLY A 169 -4.26 -5.54 -27.42
C GLY A 169 -3.95 -6.93 -26.83
N ALA A 170 -4.08 -8.01 -27.62
CA ALA A 170 -3.84 -9.37 -27.14
C ALA A 170 -2.36 -9.56 -26.73
N LEU A 171 -2.16 -10.18 -25.56
CA LEU A 171 -0.82 -10.48 -25.03
C LEU A 171 -0.22 -11.70 -25.75
N ASN A 172 1.06 -11.60 -26.04
CA ASN A 172 1.83 -12.71 -26.60
C ASN A 172 2.39 -13.55 -25.43
N TRP A 173 1.87 -14.78 -25.28
CA TRP A 173 2.16 -15.65 -24.14
C TRP A 173 3.54 -16.33 -24.28
N GLY A 174 4.59 -15.57 -23.96
CA GLY A 174 5.94 -16.09 -23.83
C GLY A 174 6.25 -16.53 -22.38
N TYR A 175 7.32 -17.30 -22.19
CA TYR A 175 7.73 -17.77 -20.87
C TYR A 175 7.99 -16.63 -19.87
N PHE A 176 8.56 -15.53 -20.35
CA PHE A 176 8.85 -14.37 -19.52
C PHE A 176 7.56 -13.72 -18.99
N LEU A 177 6.57 -13.51 -19.87
CA LEU A 177 5.29 -12.93 -19.49
C LEU A 177 4.55 -13.83 -18.48
N ILE A 178 4.52 -15.13 -18.72
CA ILE A 178 3.86 -16.09 -17.80
C ILE A 178 4.53 -16.03 -16.42
N LEU A 179 5.86 -16.13 -16.39
CA LEU A 179 6.62 -16.09 -15.13
C LEU A 179 6.45 -14.75 -14.42
N TYR A 180 6.45 -13.64 -15.17
CA TYR A 180 6.22 -12.30 -14.64
C TYR A 180 4.82 -12.18 -14.01
N ILE A 181 3.77 -12.67 -14.67
CA ILE A 181 2.40 -12.66 -14.14
C ILE A 181 2.31 -13.49 -12.87
N VAL A 182 2.81 -14.72 -12.87
CA VAL A 182 2.78 -15.61 -11.70
C VAL A 182 3.51 -14.97 -10.52
N LEU A 183 4.74 -14.48 -10.72
CA LEU A 183 5.49 -13.81 -9.68
C LEU A 183 4.79 -12.53 -9.19
N THR A 184 4.20 -11.74 -10.09
CA THR A 184 3.47 -10.53 -9.73
C THR A 184 2.24 -10.85 -8.89
N VAL A 185 1.48 -11.89 -9.23
CA VAL A 185 0.30 -12.32 -8.46
C VAL A 185 0.70 -12.80 -7.07
N LEU A 186 1.69 -13.68 -6.98
CA LEU A 186 2.17 -14.20 -5.70
C LEU A 186 2.73 -13.08 -4.81
N THR A 187 3.63 -12.26 -5.37
CA THR A 187 4.24 -11.12 -4.66
C THR A 187 3.17 -10.12 -4.20
N GLY A 188 2.23 -9.78 -5.10
CA GLY A 188 1.14 -8.85 -4.81
C GLY A 188 0.21 -9.34 -3.72
N GLY A 189 -0.12 -10.63 -3.70
CA GLY A 189 -0.93 -11.24 -2.64
C GLY A 189 -0.29 -11.12 -1.26
N PHE A 190 1.00 -11.45 -1.14
CA PHE A 190 1.74 -11.33 0.11
C PHE A 190 1.98 -9.88 0.52
N GLN A 191 2.29 -9.00 -0.43
CA GLN A 191 2.51 -7.57 -0.17
C GLN A 191 1.23 -6.88 0.30
N ASN A 192 0.10 -7.18 -0.34
CA ASN A 192 -1.21 -6.66 0.06
C ASN A 192 -1.67 -7.25 1.41
N LEU A 193 -1.31 -8.50 1.74
CA LEU A 193 -1.53 -9.04 3.07
C LEU A 193 -0.85 -8.16 4.13
N ALA A 194 0.44 -7.84 3.95
CA ALA A 194 1.17 -6.97 4.88
C ALA A 194 0.56 -5.56 4.94
N GLY A 195 0.25 -4.95 3.79
CA GLY A 195 -0.31 -3.60 3.73
C GLY A 195 -1.71 -3.47 4.33
N ASN A 196 -2.60 -4.42 4.09
CA ASN A 196 -3.99 -4.34 4.57
C ASN A 196 -4.13 -4.65 6.07
N ILE A 197 -3.21 -5.42 6.67
CA ILE A 197 -3.19 -5.68 8.12
C ILE A 197 -2.90 -4.40 8.92
N VAL A 198 -2.29 -3.38 8.35
CA VAL A 198 -2.03 -2.10 9.00
C VAL A 198 -3.30 -1.43 9.54
N ILE A 199 -4.42 -1.55 8.82
CA ILE A 199 -5.69 -0.94 9.23
C ILE A 199 -6.18 -1.48 10.58
N PRO A 200 -6.40 -2.79 10.77
CA PRO A 200 -6.77 -3.31 12.07
C PRO A 200 -5.68 -3.14 13.14
N MET A 201 -4.40 -3.15 12.78
CA MET A 201 -3.32 -2.86 13.73
C MET A 201 -3.36 -1.42 14.25
N THR A 202 -3.83 -0.46 13.45
CA THR A 202 -4.04 0.93 13.90
C THR A 202 -5.14 1.00 14.97
N ALA A 203 -6.21 0.21 14.83
CA ALA A 203 -7.23 0.09 15.86
C ALA A 203 -6.69 -0.55 17.15
N ASP A 204 -5.89 -1.61 17.02
CA ASP A 204 -5.21 -2.24 18.16
C ASP A 204 -4.28 -1.26 18.90
N CYS A 205 -3.59 -0.37 18.18
CA CYS A 205 -2.79 0.68 18.78
C CYS A 205 -3.63 1.69 19.56
N ALA A 206 -4.86 1.97 19.11
CA ALA A 206 -5.79 2.84 19.82
C ALA A 206 -6.29 2.19 21.12
N ASP A 207 -6.66 0.90 21.08
CA ASP A 207 -7.03 0.15 22.28
C ASP A 207 -5.87 0.01 23.25
N TYR A 208 -4.66 -0.21 22.77
CA TYR A 208 -3.44 -0.20 23.59
C TYR A 208 -3.19 1.16 24.25
N GLU A 209 -3.49 2.27 23.58
CA GLU A 209 -3.38 3.60 24.19
C GLU A 209 -4.40 3.79 25.33
N VAL A 210 -5.64 3.31 25.15
CA VAL A 210 -6.64 3.30 26.22
C VAL A 210 -6.15 2.50 27.42
N TYR A 211 -5.64 1.30 27.19
CA TYR A 211 -5.07 0.44 28.23
C TYR A 211 -3.93 1.14 28.99
N ARG A 212 -3.04 1.84 28.27
CA ARG A 212 -1.84 2.48 28.82
C ARG A 212 -2.13 3.80 29.55
N SER A 213 -2.97 4.65 28.97
CA SER A 213 -3.17 6.04 29.42
C SER A 213 -4.58 6.34 29.93
N GLY A 214 -5.53 5.44 29.73
CA GLY A 214 -6.96 5.67 29.99
C GLY A 214 -7.64 6.62 29.01
N LYS A 215 -6.92 7.19 28.03
CA LYS A 215 -7.45 8.15 27.07
C LYS A 215 -7.96 7.44 25.82
N TYR A 216 -9.22 7.62 25.48
CA TYR A 216 -9.80 7.12 24.25
C TYR A 216 -9.65 8.16 23.12
N VAL A 217 -8.66 7.98 22.28
CA VAL A 217 -8.29 8.93 21.21
C VAL A 217 -8.03 8.25 19.86
N PRO A 218 -8.99 7.47 19.32
CA PRO A 218 -8.78 6.69 18.10
C PRO A 218 -8.47 7.57 16.89
N GLY A 219 -9.07 8.76 16.79
CA GLY A 219 -8.80 9.71 15.72
C GLY A 219 -7.35 10.22 15.72
N LEU A 220 -6.73 10.34 16.88
CA LEU A 220 -5.32 10.72 17.00
C LEU A 220 -4.40 9.68 16.36
N MET A 221 -4.66 8.38 16.59
CA MET A 221 -3.87 7.30 16.01
C MET A 221 -3.95 7.31 14.48
N GLY A 222 -5.16 7.38 13.92
CA GLY A 222 -5.37 7.42 12.48
C GLY A 222 -4.76 8.65 11.82
N THR A 223 -4.87 9.83 12.45
CA THR A 223 -4.30 11.08 11.91
C THR A 223 -2.78 11.06 11.95
N LEU A 224 -2.19 10.61 13.05
CA LEU A 224 -0.74 10.50 13.20
C LEU A 224 -0.16 9.54 12.15
N PHE A 225 -0.77 8.36 12.01
CA PHE A 225 -0.40 7.39 10.99
C PHE A 225 -0.46 8.00 9.59
N SER A 226 -1.60 8.59 9.23
CA SER A 226 -1.81 9.18 7.90
C SER A 226 -0.85 10.33 7.60
N PHE A 227 -0.53 11.16 8.59
CA PHE A 227 0.41 12.26 8.42
C PHE A 227 1.81 11.76 8.07
N VAL A 228 2.34 10.81 8.85
CA VAL A 228 3.69 10.27 8.60
C VAL A 228 3.74 9.49 7.28
N ASP A 229 2.69 8.70 6.98
CA ASP A 229 2.57 7.97 5.72
C ASP A 229 2.65 8.92 4.51
N LYS A 230 1.91 10.02 4.53
CA LYS A 230 1.93 11.02 3.46
C LYS A 230 3.27 11.75 3.37
N LEU A 231 3.85 12.13 4.50
CA LEU A 231 5.15 12.78 4.55
C LEU A 231 6.23 11.89 3.93
N VAL A 232 6.32 10.63 4.36
CA VAL A 232 7.35 9.70 3.87
C VAL A 232 7.12 9.35 2.39
N SER A 233 5.88 9.09 1.98
CA SER A 233 5.58 8.74 0.59
C SER A 233 5.81 9.89 -0.40
N SER A 234 5.80 11.15 0.07
CA SER A 234 6.11 12.32 -0.78
C SER A 234 7.54 12.34 -1.32
N PHE A 235 8.46 11.60 -0.70
CA PHE A 235 9.84 11.44 -1.20
C PHE A 235 9.97 10.43 -2.35
N ALA A 236 8.94 9.67 -2.66
CA ALA A 236 9.01 8.62 -3.68
C ALA A 236 9.37 9.13 -5.09
N PRO A 237 8.79 10.24 -5.61
CA PRO A 237 9.19 10.78 -6.91
C PRO A 237 10.66 11.22 -6.94
N MET A 238 11.20 11.73 -5.81
CA MET A 238 12.60 12.12 -5.70
C MET A 238 13.53 10.91 -5.86
N ILE A 239 13.20 9.78 -5.26
CA ILE A 239 13.97 8.53 -5.40
C ILE A 239 14.04 8.11 -6.87
N ALA A 240 12.91 8.12 -7.58
CA ALA A 240 12.84 7.80 -8.99
C ALA A 240 13.65 8.79 -9.84
N GLY A 241 13.51 10.09 -9.58
CA GLY A 241 14.26 11.14 -10.30
C GLY A 241 15.77 11.03 -10.12
N VAL A 242 16.25 10.84 -8.89
CA VAL A 242 17.69 10.64 -8.60
C VAL A 242 18.21 9.40 -9.32
N MET A 243 17.45 8.31 -9.33
CA MET A 243 17.83 7.08 -10.04
C MET A 243 17.93 7.32 -11.55
N PHE A 244 16.94 7.97 -12.17
CA PHE A 244 16.96 8.24 -13.61
C PHE A 244 18.10 9.19 -14.00
N THR A 245 18.35 10.23 -13.20
CA THR A 245 19.50 11.13 -13.39
C THR A 245 20.81 10.35 -13.31
N ALA A 246 20.96 9.45 -12.34
CA ALA A 246 22.14 8.58 -12.24
C ALA A 246 22.30 7.64 -13.45
N CYS A 247 21.19 7.27 -14.12
CA CYS A 247 21.21 6.47 -15.35
C CYS A 247 21.47 7.28 -16.63
N GLY A 248 21.57 8.60 -16.54
CA GLY A 248 21.84 9.50 -17.67
C GLY A 248 20.60 10.24 -18.20
N PHE A 249 19.46 10.14 -17.52
CA PHE A 249 18.21 10.83 -17.85
C PHE A 249 18.00 12.00 -16.88
N ALA A 250 18.73 13.10 -17.10
CA ALA A 250 18.64 14.30 -16.26
C ALA A 250 17.47 15.21 -16.64
N ASP A 251 17.14 15.27 -17.93
CA ASP A 251 16.19 16.24 -18.48
C ASP A 251 14.75 15.69 -18.60
N HIS A 252 14.59 14.36 -18.66
CA HIS A 252 13.29 13.70 -18.81
C HIS A 252 13.30 12.28 -18.21
N ASN A 253 12.12 11.75 -17.91
CA ASN A 253 11.99 10.35 -17.53
C ASN A 253 12.11 9.44 -18.76
N PRO A 254 12.69 8.22 -18.63
CA PRO A 254 12.80 7.27 -19.73
C PRO A 254 11.44 6.94 -20.36
N VAL A 255 11.37 7.07 -21.68
CA VAL A 255 10.17 6.81 -22.48
C VAL A 255 10.46 5.79 -23.59
N MET A 256 9.42 5.39 -24.31
CA MET A 256 9.56 4.49 -25.46
C MET A 256 10.45 5.13 -26.54
N GLY A 257 11.46 4.37 -27.01
CA GLY A 257 12.42 4.85 -28.01
C GLY A 257 13.76 5.31 -27.44
N ASP A 258 13.84 5.52 -26.14
CA ASP A 258 15.11 5.84 -25.49
C ASP A 258 16.07 4.63 -25.46
N PRO A 259 17.38 4.86 -25.41
CA PRO A 259 18.36 3.77 -25.40
C PRO A 259 18.30 2.97 -24.08
N VAL A 260 18.01 1.69 -24.21
CA VAL A 260 17.98 0.76 -23.07
C VAL A 260 19.37 0.32 -22.70
N THR A 261 19.99 1.01 -21.75
CA THR A 261 21.30 0.63 -21.21
C THR A 261 21.13 -0.38 -20.07
N MET A 262 22.17 -1.21 -19.83
CA MET A 262 22.17 -2.12 -18.65
C MET A 262 22.07 -1.34 -17.35
N LYS A 263 22.63 -0.15 -17.28
CA LYS A 263 22.54 0.74 -16.12
C LYS A 263 21.10 1.18 -15.86
N LEU A 264 20.35 1.58 -16.90
CA LEU A 264 18.93 1.92 -16.80
C LEU A 264 18.11 0.71 -16.34
N ARG A 265 18.38 -0.48 -16.91
CA ARG A 265 17.68 -1.72 -16.57
C ARG A 265 17.85 -2.10 -15.09
N ILE A 266 19.10 -2.06 -14.59
CA ILE A 266 19.40 -2.31 -13.17
C ILE A 266 18.75 -1.25 -12.28
N GLY A 267 18.94 0.02 -12.57
CA GLY A 267 18.40 1.14 -11.79
C GLY A 267 16.88 1.06 -11.71
N THR A 268 16.20 0.82 -12.83
CA THR A 268 14.74 0.72 -12.89
C THR A 268 14.23 -0.50 -12.10
N ALA A 269 14.86 -1.67 -12.23
CA ALA A 269 14.50 -2.86 -11.46
C ALA A 269 14.71 -2.67 -9.95
N LEU A 270 15.82 -2.05 -9.54
CA LEU A 270 16.08 -1.72 -8.14
C LEU A 270 15.11 -0.68 -7.60
N CYS A 271 14.73 0.31 -8.37
CA CYS A 271 13.75 1.31 -7.96
C CYS A 271 12.35 0.71 -7.87
N ALA A 272 11.97 -0.18 -8.80
CA ALA A 272 10.65 -0.81 -8.83
C ALA A 272 10.43 -1.83 -7.70
N TYR A 273 11.46 -2.58 -7.35
CA TYR A 273 11.35 -3.72 -6.43
C TYR A 273 12.30 -3.60 -5.24
N GLY A 274 13.51 -3.06 -5.42
CA GLY A 274 14.52 -2.94 -4.37
C GLY A 274 14.12 -1.95 -3.28
N VAL A 275 13.53 -0.80 -3.63
CA VAL A 275 13.03 0.17 -2.64
C VAL A 275 11.92 -0.47 -1.78
N ILE A 276 11.04 -1.26 -2.41
CA ILE A 276 10.02 -2.04 -1.69
C ILE A 276 10.68 -3.04 -0.74
N MET A 277 11.72 -3.75 -1.18
CA MET A 277 12.45 -4.71 -0.34
C MET A 277 13.06 -4.05 0.89
N ILE A 278 13.61 -2.83 0.77
CA ILE A 278 14.09 -2.05 1.92
C ILE A 278 12.93 -1.78 2.89
N GLY A 279 11.78 -1.36 2.38
CA GLY A 279 10.57 -1.17 3.20
C GLY A 279 10.14 -2.45 3.92
N LEU A 280 10.14 -3.58 3.22
CA LEU A 280 9.79 -4.89 3.81
C LEU A 280 10.79 -5.33 4.89
N VAL A 281 12.08 -5.05 4.73
CA VAL A 281 13.09 -5.31 5.77
C VAL A 281 12.83 -4.41 6.99
N CYS A 282 12.57 -3.11 6.78
CA CYS A 282 12.19 -2.21 7.86
C CYS A 282 10.91 -2.70 8.58
N ASN A 283 9.94 -3.22 7.82
CA ASN A 283 8.73 -3.83 8.37
C ASN A 283 9.04 -5.04 9.26
N LEU A 284 9.90 -5.95 8.82
CA LEU A 284 10.32 -7.11 9.62
C LEU A 284 11.03 -6.69 10.91
N ILE A 285 11.90 -5.68 10.84
CA ILE A 285 12.57 -5.10 12.01
C ILE A 285 11.54 -4.47 12.95
N ALA A 286 10.62 -3.67 12.43
CA ALA A 286 9.56 -3.04 13.21
C ALA A 286 8.68 -4.10 13.91
N MET A 287 8.30 -5.15 13.20
CA MET A 287 7.48 -6.23 13.77
C MET A 287 8.23 -7.06 14.82
N HIS A 288 9.55 -7.15 14.76
CA HIS A 288 10.33 -7.76 15.81
C HIS A 288 10.15 -7.00 17.16
N PHE A 289 10.11 -5.68 17.11
CA PHE A 289 9.94 -4.81 18.27
C PHE A 289 8.48 -4.46 18.59
N TYR A 290 7.53 -4.87 17.77
CA TYR A 290 6.10 -4.59 17.97
C TYR A 290 5.54 -5.38 19.15
N PRO A 291 4.96 -4.72 20.19
CA PRO A 291 4.64 -5.40 21.45
C PRO A 291 3.34 -6.18 21.43
N LEU A 292 2.41 -5.90 20.47
CA LEU A 292 1.07 -6.44 20.50
C LEU A 292 1.03 -7.79 19.76
N THR A 293 1.12 -8.88 20.51
CA THR A 293 0.84 -10.23 20.01
C THR A 293 -0.65 -10.54 20.11
N LYS A 294 -1.11 -11.62 19.48
CA LYS A 294 -2.52 -12.05 19.53
C LYS A 294 -2.98 -12.27 20.97
N GLU A 295 -2.14 -12.90 21.79
CA GLU A 295 -2.40 -13.19 23.19
C GLU A 295 -2.47 -11.90 24.02
N LYS A 296 -1.50 -10.98 23.81
CA LYS A 296 -1.47 -9.70 24.51
C LYS A 296 -2.64 -8.79 24.14
N MET A 297 -3.09 -8.83 22.88
CA MET A 297 -4.28 -8.08 22.47
C MET A 297 -5.56 -8.61 23.11
N ALA A 298 -5.70 -9.91 23.28
CA ALA A 298 -6.86 -10.47 24.01
C ALA A 298 -6.92 -9.95 25.45
N GLU A 299 -5.79 -9.96 26.18
CA GLU A 299 -5.67 -9.39 27.54
C GLU A 299 -6.03 -7.89 27.57
N ILE A 300 -5.50 -7.13 26.60
CA ILE A 300 -5.76 -5.68 26.52
C ILE A 300 -7.25 -5.41 26.24
N GLN A 301 -7.87 -6.16 25.34
CA GLN A 301 -9.28 -5.99 25.02
C GLN A 301 -10.18 -6.26 26.24
N ASP A 302 -9.90 -7.29 27.04
CA ASP A 302 -10.63 -7.58 28.27
C ASP A 302 -10.53 -6.41 29.29
N GLU A 303 -9.36 -5.82 29.43
CA GLU A 303 -9.17 -4.65 30.32
C GLU A 303 -9.83 -3.38 29.77
N VAL A 304 -9.74 -3.14 28.46
CA VAL A 304 -10.39 -1.99 27.80
C VAL A 304 -11.92 -2.07 27.94
N VAL A 305 -12.52 -3.26 27.86
CA VAL A 305 -13.94 -3.45 28.11
C VAL A 305 -14.29 -3.03 29.54
N LYS A 306 -13.50 -3.43 30.56
CA LYS A 306 -13.71 -3.04 31.96
C LYS A 306 -13.60 -1.52 32.15
N ILE A 307 -12.58 -0.88 31.54
CA ILE A 307 -12.40 0.58 31.58
C ILE A 307 -13.63 1.28 30.96
N LYS A 308 -14.09 0.82 29.81
CA LYS A 308 -15.27 1.37 29.15
C LYS A 308 -16.55 1.20 30.00
N MET A 309 -16.76 0.03 30.60
CA MET A 309 -17.93 -0.21 31.47
C MET A 309 -17.90 0.71 32.71
N LYS A 310 -16.73 0.88 33.33
CA LYS A 310 -16.57 1.79 34.48
C LYS A 310 -16.88 3.24 34.11
N ALA A 311 -16.35 3.71 32.99
CA ALA A 311 -16.61 5.06 32.49
C ALA A 311 -18.10 5.28 32.11
N MET A 312 -18.83 4.25 31.63
CA MET A 312 -20.26 4.32 31.40
C MET A 312 -21.03 4.46 32.71
N ALA A 313 -20.66 3.68 33.74
CA ALA A 313 -21.31 3.74 35.04
C ALA A 313 -21.09 5.08 35.78
N GLU A 314 -19.96 5.74 35.58
CA GLU A 314 -19.66 7.06 36.13
C GLU A 314 -20.37 8.23 35.41
N ASN A 315 -20.87 7.99 34.19
CA ASN A 315 -21.59 8.99 33.37
C ASN A 315 -23.11 8.78 33.33
N ALA A 316 -23.60 7.68 33.90
CA ALA A 316 -25.04 7.38 34.10
C ALA A 316 -25.55 7.92 35.41
#